data_fa365aa09072f294d0188e03eb81aee7
#
_entry.id   fa365aa09072f294d0188e03eb81aee7
#
_cell.length_a   1.000
_cell.length_b   1.000
_cell.length_c   1.000
_cell.angle_alpha   90.00
_cell.angle_beta   90.00
_cell.angle_gamma   90.00
#
_symmetry.space_group_name_H-M   'P 1'
#
loop_
_entity.id
_entity.type
_entity.pdbx_description
1 polymer ?
#
loop_
_entity_poly.entity_id
_entity_poly.type
_entity_poly.pdbx_seq_one_letter_code
_entity_poly.pdbx_strand_id
1 'polypeptide(L)'
;MLSMTKDQAINLLSAAGNVVDVHDISETYARVDFKSRGTTLNVYTDDNDPDFLYLVCSYSLPDGVDDELAVARILSKAQSDLKVAKLTADFEHEYVAASAEQYIPQCDEFEGLFWRSVDLVMRAADRVMNEIHT
;
A
#
# COMPACT_ATOMS: atom_id res chain seq x y z
N MET A 1 -11.98 19.66 -3.81
CA MET A 1 -10.60 19.32 -3.44
C MET A 1 -10.58 17.95 -2.76
N LEU A 2 -9.81 17.02 -3.27
CA LEU A 2 -9.76 15.68 -2.71
C LEU A 2 -8.77 15.63 -1.55
N SER A 3 -9.16 14.94 -0.50
CA SER A 3 -8.30 14.59 0.62
C SER A 3 -8.55 13.11 0.95
N MET A 4 -7.84 12.54 1.91
CA MET A 4 -8.01 11.11 2.20
C MET A 4 -8.72 10.88 3.53
N THR A 5 -9.89 11.52 3.70
CA THR A 5 -10.86 11.07 4.68
C THR A 5 -11.46 9.74 4.23
N LYS A 6 -12.09 9.02 5.13
CA LYS A 6 -12.75 7.76 4.80
C LYS A 6 -13.74 7.91 3.65
N ASP A 7 -14.62 8.91 3.72
CA ASP A 7 -15.64 9.13 2.70
C ASP A 7 -15.04 9.49 1.35
N GLN A 8 -13.99 10.29 1.34
CA GLN A 8 -13.30 10.65 0.11
C GLN A 8 -12.57 9.48 -0.53
N ALA A 9 -11.95 8.61 0.29
CA ALA A 9 -11.33 7.39 -0.21
C ALA A 9 -12.38 6.47 -0.85
N ILE A 10 -13.51 6.26 -0.18
CA ILE A 10 -14.61 5.46 -0.72
C ILE A 10 -15.09 6.03 -2.04
N ASN A 11 -15.32 7.34 -2.11
CA ASN A 11 -15.81 7.99 -3.32
C ASN A 11 -14.80 7.91 -4.47
N LEU A 12 -13.53 8.17 -4.20
CA LEU A 12 -12.49 8.10 -5.21
C LEU A 12 -12.35 6.70 -5.79
N LEU A 13 -12.32 5.68 -4.94
CA LEU A 13 -12.17 4.30 -5.36
C LEU A 13 -13.42 3.78 -6.09
N SER A 14 -14.59 4.10 -5.58
CA SER A 14 -15.86 3.70 -6.20
C SER A 14 -16.06 4.35 -7.56
N ALA A 15 -15.69 5.62 -7.71
CA ALA A 15 -15.77 6.32 -8.99
C ALA A 15 -14.84 5.71 -10.05
N ALA A 16 -13.74 5.10 -9.64
CA ALA A 16 -12.82 4.38 -10.52
C ALA A 16 -13.27 2.93 -10.79
N GLY A 17 -14.45 2.52 -10.31
CA GLY A 17 -15.01 1.19 -10.56
C GLY A 17 -14.61 0.12 -9.56
N ASN A 18 -13.96 0.49 -8.45
CA ASN A 18 -13.55 -0.48 -7.44
C ASN A 18 -14.70 -0.79 -6.47
N VAL A 19 -14.79 -2.06 -6.07
CA VAL A 19 -15.58 -2.47 -4.92
C VAL A 19 -14.68 -2.32 -3.70
N VAL A 20 -15.17 -1.60 -2.70
CA VAL A 20 -14.39 -1.30 -1.49
C VAL A 20 -14.94 -2.05 -0.30
N ASP A 21 -14.05 -2.41 0.62
CA ASP A 21 -14.39 -3.03 1.89
C ASP A 21 -13.82 -2.15 3.02
N VAL A 22 -14.68 -1.67 3.90
CA VAL A 22 -14.32 -0.66 4.90
C VAL A 22 -14.25 -1.31 6.28
N HIS A 23 -13.13 -1.08 6.97
CA HIS A 23 -12.90 -1.55 8.33
C HIS A 23 -12.63 -0.35 9.24
N ASP A 24 -13.59 0.00 10.07
CA ASP A 24 -13.44 1.08 11.03
C ASP A 24 -12.55 0.61 12.19
N ILE A 25 -11.47 1.36 12.44
CA ILE A 25 -10.53 1.08 13.53
C ILE A 25 -10.91 1.94 14.76
N SER A 26 -11.30 3.18 14.51
CA SER A 26 -11.83 4.10 15.52
C SER A 26 -12.85 5.01 14.87
N GLU A 27 -13.33 6.04 15.59
CA GLU A 27 -14.30 7.00 15.04
C GLU A 27 -13.72 7.80 13.85
N THR A 28 -12.38 8.00 13.84
CA THR A 28 -11.71 8.85 12.83
C THR A 28 -10.73 8.09 11.96
N TYR A 29 -10.37 6.87 12.34
CA TYR A 29 -9.34 6.08 11.65
C TYR A 29 -9.96 4.80 11.07
N ALA A 30 -9.72 4.56 9.77
CA ALA A 30 -10.26 3.42 9.07
C ALA A 30 -9.27 2.86 8.05
N ARG A 31 -9.46 1.59 7.71
CA ARG A 31 -8.77 0.94 6.60
C ARG A 31 -9.80 0.67 5.50
N VAL A 32 -9.49 1.10 4.29
CA VAL A 32 -10.32 0.85 3.11
C VAL A 32 -9.55 -0.09 2.18
N ASP A 33 -10.11 -1.27 1.95
CA ASP A 33 -9.50 -2.28 1.10
C ASP A 33 -10.10 -2.20 -0.30
N PHE A 34 -9.25 -2.33 -1.32
CA PHE A 34 -9.67 -2.36 -2.71
C PHE A 34 -8.73 -3.24 -3.53
N LYS A 35 -9.15 -3.62 -4.73
CA LYS A 35 -8.32 -4.42 -5.62
C LYS A 35 -7.88 -3.61 -6.83
N SER A 36 -6.63 -3.79 -7.23
CA SER A 36 -6.09 -3.28 -8.47
C SER A 36 -5.31 -4.41 -9.14
N ARG A 37 -5.64 -4.72 -10.37
CA ARG A 37 -5.01 -5.81 -11.15
C ARG A 37 -4.99 -7.13 -10.38
N GLY A 38 -6.08 -7.44 -9.68
CA GLY A 38 -6.21 -8.68 -8.90
C GLY A 38 -5.51 -8.70 -7.54
N THR A 39 -4.83 -7.63 -7.17
CA THR A 39 -4.11 -7.52 -5.91
C THR A 39 -4.87 -6.63 -4.94
N THR A 40 -4.98 -7.06 -3.69
CA THR A 40 -5.63 -6.26 -2.64
C THR A 40 -4.65 -5.24 -2.09
N LEU A 41 -5.11 -3.98 -2.04
CA LEU A 41 -4.40 -2.89 -1.41
C LEU A 41 -5.22 -2.34 -0.25
N ASN A 42 -4.53 -1.71 0.69
CA ASN A 42 -5.13 -1.09 1.86
C ASN A 42 -4.79 0.39 1.89
N VAL A 43 -5.81 1.23 2.01
CA VAL A 43 -5.63 2.66 2.28
C VAL A 43 -6.06 2.90 3.71
N TYR A 44 -5.18 3.49 4.51
CA TYR A 44 -5.51 3.91 5.85
C TYR A 44 -5.90 5.38 5.81
N THR A 45 -7.05 5.71 6.38
CA THR A 45 -7.60 7.06 6.39
C THR A 45 -7.70 7.59 7.81
N ASP A 46 -7.41 8.86 8.00
CA ASP A 46 -7.58 9.55 9.27
C ASP A 46 -8.32 10.85 9.02
N ASP A 47 -9.57 10.94 9.48
CA ASP A 47 -10.39 12.14 9.28
C ASP A 47 -9.81 13.37 9.97
N ASN A 48 -8.94 13.17 10.97
CA ASN A 48 -8.23 14.26 11.65
C ASN A 48 -6.93 14.67 10.94
N ASP A 49 -6.47 13.88 9.97
CA ASP A 49 -5.25 14.17 9.21
C ASP A 49 -5.44 13.79 7.73
N PRO A 50 -6.33 14.49 7.02
CA PRO A 50 -6.73 14.09 5.66
C PRO A 50 -5.63 14.28 4.61
N ASP A 51 -4.58 15.02 4.92
CA ASP A 51 -3.46 15.23 3.98
C ASP A 51 -2.44 14.09 4.03
N PHE A 52 -2.55 13.18 5.00
CA PHE A 52 -1.65 12.04 5.12
C PHE A 52 -2.17 10.85 4.32
N LEU A 53 -1.34 10.36 3.42
CA LEU A 53 -1.62 9.15 2.65
C LEU A 53 -0.80 8.00 3.22
N TYR A 54 -1.49 6.92 3.60
CA TYR A 54 -0.84 5.66 3.96
C TYR A 54 -1.46 4.54 3.14
N LEU A 55 -0.67 3.99 2.24
CA LEU A 55 -1.09 2.96 1.28
C LEU A 55 -0.19 1.74 1.42
N VAL A 56 -0.79 0.56 1.50
CA VAL A 56 -0.06 -0.70 1.70
C VAL A 56 -0.50 -1.73 0.67
N CYS A 57 0.48 -2.41 0.09
CA CYS A 57 0.29 -3.59 -0.74
C CYS A 57 1.08 -4.74 -0.12
N SER A 58 0.41 -5.83 0.26
CA SER A 58 1.08 -6.95 0.91
C SER A 58 0.81 -8.27 0.19
N TYR A 59 1.81 -9.15 0.22
CA TYR A 59 1.73 -10.50 -0.32
C TYR A 59 2.17 -11.51 0.74
N SER A 60 1.51 -12.67 0.76
CA SER A 60 1.96 -13.78 1.59
C SER A 60 3.30 -14.31 1.08
N LEU A 61 4.19 -14.66 2.01
CA LEU A 61 5.41 -15.37 1.65
C LEU A 61 5.06 -16.75 1.08
N PRO A 62 5.77 -17.20 0.04
CA PRO A 62 5.54 -18.55 -0.48
C PRO A 62 5.81 -19.62 0.57
N ASP A 63 5.08 -20.73 0.51
CA ASP A 63 5.32 -21.88 1.36
C ASP A 63 6.76 -22.39 1.18
N GLY A 64 7.40 -22.73 2.30
CA GLY A 64 8.77 -23.22 2.29
C GLY A 64 9.86 -22.15 2.24
N VAL A 65 9.50 -20.87 2.22
CA VAL A 65 10.47 -19.78 2.35
C VAL A 65 10.78 -19.58 3.82
N ASP A 66 11.91 -20.12 4.25
CA ASP A 66 12.37 -20.08 5.64
C ASP A 66 13.70 -19.37 5.84
N ASP A 67 14.37 -18.96 4.76
CA ASP A 67 15.63 -18.22 4.81
C ASP A 67 15.34 -16.72 4.96
N GLU A 68 15.14 -16.31 6.21
CA GLU A 68 14.83 -14.90 6.53
C GLU A 68 15.96 -13.96 6.10
N LEU A 69 17.20 -14.40 6.18
CA LEU A 69 18.35 -13.57 5.79
C LEU A 69 18.36 -13.33 4.29
N ALA A 70 18.05 -14.34 3.49
CA ALA A 70 17.97 -14.19 2.03
C ALA A 70 16.85 -13.21 1.65
N VAL A 71 15.69 -13.34 2.28
CA VAL A 71 14.55 -12.41 2.05
C VAL A 71 14.95 -11.00 2.46
N ALA A 72 15.57 -10.82 3.63
CA ALA A 72 16.00 -9.50 4.11
C ALA A 72 17.00 -8.85 3.14
N ARG A 73 17.90 -9.62 2.54
CA ARG A 73 18.84 -9.10 1.54
C ARG A 73 18.13 -8.66 0.26
N ILE A 74 17.13 -9.40 -0.19
CA ILE A 74 16.31 -9.02 -1.35
C ILE A 74 15.61 -7.69 -1.08
N LEU A 75 14.98 -7.54 0.09
CA LEU A 75 14.31 -6.30 0.46
C LEU A 75 15.28 -5.12 0.54
N SER A 76 16.42 -5.31 1.18
CA SER A 76 17.42 -4.27 1.34
C SER A 76 17.97 -3.78 -0.01
N LYS A 77 18.24 -4.70 -0.91
CA LYS A 77 18.70 -4.35 -2.26
C LYS A 77 17.64 -3.60 -3.06
N ALA A 78 16.40 -4.10 -3.02
CA ALA A 78 15.30 -3.43 -3.70
C ALA A 78 15.03 -2.05 -3.10
N GLN A 79 15.07 -1.92 -1.76
CA GLN A 79 14.83 -0.65 -1.08
C GLN A 79 15.82 0.43 -1.51
N SER A 80 17.07 0.08 -1.79
CA SER A 80 18.07 1.06 -2.22
C SER A 80 17.71 1.76 -3.53
N ASP A 81 16.89 1.14 -4.36
CA ASP A 81 16.45 1.68 -5.65
C ASP A 81 15.10 2.41 -5.58
N LEU A 82 14.43 2.39 -4.42
CA LEU A 82 13.11 2.98 -4.26
C LEU A 82 13.18 4.36 -3.61
N LYS A 83 12.31 5.27 -4.07
CA LYS A 83 12.28 6.64 -3.55
C LYS A 83 11.16 6.90 -2.56
N VAL A 84 9.99 6.33 -2.79
CA VAL A 84 8.77 6.62 -2.00
C VAL A 84 8.31 5.38 -1.24
N ALA A 85 8.35 4.21 -1.89
CA ALA A 85 7.86 2.99 -1.29
C ALA A 85 8.86 2.42 -0.28
N LYS A 86 8.34 1.94 0.83
CA LYS A 86 9.10 1.24 1.88
C LYS A 86 8.75 -0.24 1.84
N LEU A 87 9.78 -1.07 1.90
CA LEU A 87 9.64 -2.52 1.92
C LEU A 87 9.84 -3.07 3.31
N THR A 88 8.95 -3.95 3.74
CA THR A 88 9.03 -4.63 5.03
C THR A 88 8.69 -6.10 4.88
N ALA A 89 9.22 -6.93 5.77
CA ALA A 89 8.85 -8.33 5.88
C ALA A 89 8.47 -8.64 7.32
N ASP A 90 7.39 -9.37 7.49
CA ASP A 90 6.96 -9.89 8.78
C ASP A 90 7.01 -11.41 8.71
N PHE A 91 8.08 -11.98 9.28
CA PHE A 91 8.31 -13.43 9.23
C PHE A 91 7.40 -14.20 10.18
N GLU A 92 6.95 -13.55 11.26
CA GLU A 92 6.01 -14.16 12.20
C GLU A 92 4.65 -14.37 11.53
N HIS A 93 4.18 -13.40 10.77
CA HIS A 93 2.89 -13.45 10.07
C HIS A 93 3.02 -13.84 8.59
N GLU A 94 4.24 -14.13 8.14
CA GLU A 94 4.55 -14.68 6.82
C GLU A 94 4.09 -13.81 5.64
N TYR A 95 4.39 -12.50 5.70
CA TYR A 95 4.11 -11.61 4.57
C TYR A 95 5.24 -10.61 4.29
N VAL A 96 5.22 -10.08 3.07
CA VAL A 96 6.03 -8.96 2.60
C VAL A 96 5.08 -7.83 2.24
N ALA A 97 5.42 -6.61 2.60
CA ALA A 97 4.63 -5.44 2.27
C ALA A 97 5.47 -4.34 1.62
N ALA A 98 4.86 -3.65 0.66
CA ALA A 98 5.33 -2.37 0.17
C ALA A 98 4.34 -1.30 0.60
N SER A 99 4.83 -0.19 1.15
CA SER A 99 3.98 0.89 1.63
C SER A 99 4.47 2.24 1.14
N ALA A 100 3.55 3.19 1.04
CA ALA A 100 3.84 4.60 0.80
C ALA A 100 3.18 5.42 1.90
N GLU A 101 3.99 6.18 2.61
CA GLU A 101 3.55 7.09 3.67
C GLU A 101 4.03 8.49 3.31
N GLN A 102 3.11 9.40 3.05
CA GLN A 102 3.49 10.75 2.66
C GLN A 102 2.37 11.74 2.92
N TYR A 103 2.75 12.98 3.17
CA TYR A 103 1.80 14.08 3.18
C TYR A 103 1.61 14.57 1.76
N ILE A 104 0.35 14.57 1.30
CA ILE A 104 -0.02 15.10 0.00
C ILE A 104 -0.96 16.28 0.25
N PRO A 105 -0.53 17.51 -0.02
CA PRO A 105 -1.41 18.66 0.16
C PRO A 105 -2.61 18.55 -0.75
N GLN A 106 -3.73 19.08 -0.30
CA GLN A 106 -4.94 19.12 -1.12
C GLN A 106 -4.69 19.97 -2.35
N CYS A 107 -4.75 19.34 -3.53
CA CYS A 107 -4.52 20.00 -4.81
C CYS A 107 -5.26 19.25 -5.90
N ASP A 108 -5.34 19.86 -7.08
CA ASP A 108 -6.05 19.28 -8.21
C ASP A 108 -5.39 17.98 -8.72
N GLU A 109 -4.11 17.80 -8.43
CA GLU A 109 -3.34 16.62 -8.82
C GLU A 109 -3.43 15.45 -7.82
N PHE A 110 -4.19 15.60 -6.73
CA PHE A 110 -4.25 14.58 -5.66
C PHE A 110 -4.63 13.19 -6.19
N GLU A 111 -5.65 13.13 -7.04
CA GLU A 111 -6.10 11.85 -7.60
C GLU A 111 -5.01 11.18 -8.44
N GLY A 112 -4.33 11.93 -9.30
CA GLY A 112 -3.21 11.44 -10.08
C GLY A 112 -2.05 10.96 -9.21
N LEU A 113 -1.73 11.69 -8.14
CA LEU A 113 -0.69 11.31 -7.19
C LEU A 113 -1.07 10.04 -6.43
N PHE A 114 -2.34 9.90 -6.06
CA PHE A 114 -2.84 8.68 -5.41
C PHE A 114 -2.63 7.45 -6.29
N TRP A 115 -3.09 7.48 -7.55
CA TRP A 115 -2.95 6.35 -8.47
C TRP A 115 -1.50 6.06 -8.82
N ARG A 116 -0.66 7.09 -8.88
CA ARG A 116 0.78 6.92 -9.06
C ARG A 116 1.40 6.20 -7.87
N SER A 117 0.97 6.52 -6.66
CA SER A 117 1.43 5.83 -5.44
C SER A 117 0.98 4.36 -5.43
N VAL A 118 -0.24 4.07 -5.86
CA VAL A 118 -0.73 2.69 -6.05
C VAL A 118 0.20 1.91 -6.97
N ASP A 119 0.53 2.48 -8.13
CA ASP A 119 1.41 1.84 -9.08
C ASP A 119 2.82 1.60 -8.51
N LEU A 120 3.35 2.56 -7.79
CA LEU A 120 4.68 2.45 -7.17
C LEU A 120 4.76 1.34 -6.13
N VAL A 121 3.78 1.23 -5.22
CA VAL A 121 3.80 0.18 -4.21
C VAL A 121 3.58 -1.20 -4.82
N MET A 122 2.74 -1.30 -5.85
CA MET A 122 2.53 -2.57 -6.55
C MET A 122 3.78 -3.04 -7.27
N ARG A 123 4.47 -2.14 -7.97
CA ARG A 123 5.74 -2.47 -8.64
C ARG A 123 6.81 -2.90 -7.66
N ALA A 124 6.93 -2.22 -6.52
CA ALA A 124 7.89 -2.55 -5.49
C ALA A 124 7.62 -3.95 -4.91
N ALA A 125 6.37 -4.25 -4.59
CA ALA A 125 5.98 -5.55 -4.08
C ALA A 125 6.21 -6.66 -5.12
N ASP A 126 5.82 -6.42 -6.38
CA ASP A 126 6.00 -7.39 -7.46
C ASP A 126 7.48 -7.70 -7.69
N ARG A 127 8.34 -6.69 -7.67
CA ARG A 127 9.77 -6.87 -7.82
C ARG A 127 10.34 -7.82 -6.76
N VAL A 128 9.99 -7.57 -5.50
CA VAL A 128 10.47 -8.39 -4.39
C VAL A 128 9.94 -9.82 -4.49
N MET A 129 8.65 -9.98 -4.78
CA MET A 129 8.04 -11.30 -4.90
C MET A 129 8.64 -12.10 -6.06
N ASN A 130 8.94 -11.46 -7.18
CA ASN A 130 9.60 -12.11 -8.30
C ASN A 130 11.00 -12.61 -7.92
N GLU A 131 11.76 -11.84 -7.15
CA GLU A 131 13.08 -12.25 -6.68
C GLU A 131 13.00 -13.37 -5.64
N ILE A 132 12.00 -13.37 -4.77
CA ILE A 132 11.79 -14.44 -3.79
C ILE A 132 11.44 -15.76 -4.48
N HIS A 133 10.67 -15.72 -5.56
CA HIS A 133 10.26 -16.91 -6.32
C HIS A 133 11.37 -17.46 -7.23
N THR A 134 12.45 -16.72 -7.45
CA THR A 134 13.59 -17.22 -8.21
C THR A 134 14.54 -17.95 -7.29
#